data_11a005f96b821a30055a337d60b80b30
#
_entry.id   11a005f96b821a30055a337d60b80b30
#
_cell.length_a   1.000
_cell.length_b   1.000
_cell.length_c   1.000
_cell.angle_alpha   90.00
_cell.angle_beta   90.00
_cell.angle_gamma   90.00
#
_symmetry.space_group_name_H-M   'P 1'
#
loop_
_entity.id
_entity.type
_entity.pdbx_description
1 polymer ?
#
loop_
_entity_poly.entity_id
_entity_poly.type
_entity_poly.pdbx_seq_one_letter_code
_entity_poly.pdbx_strand_id
1 'polypeptide(L)'
;LYLFMLICSISLFVSCSDDDDVKYPVDSELAGAYKGTMDVYYVGVSTPIASDMVQKVYISKASDTAVKLELRNFTITVAGTELLIGDITVDNCALTKSGDTYKFSGNQKLSLVVGVCNTSVSGTIGKDAVDMVIDVDVEGGMKVKVNYKGAKLSGSEKSEAKITSFTIDNEVVTVAPVIDEEKGTILFKVNDEATDDDLKSLTPIIEISEKATVAPKSGVPQDFSAGKTVTYTVIAEDGTTKKYVASIAGSQNFLKYSFDTWVVQHEGLKNEYWNPAPVDQL
;
A
#
# COMPACT_ATOMS: atom_id res chain seq x y z
N LEU A 1 89.14 -28.36 -3.94
CA LEU A 1 88.22 -27.43 -3.33
C LEU A 1 86.87 -27.49 -4.10
N TYR A 2 85.85 -28.23 -3.56
CA TYR A 2 84.57 -28.49 -4.22
C TYR A 2 83.59 -27.39 -3.90
N LEU A 3 83.17 -26.71 -4.93
CA LEU A 3 82.08 -25.76 -4.88
C LEU A 3 80.74 -26.52 -5.21
N PHE A 4 79.94 -26.75 -4.19
CA PHE A 4 78.63 -27.34 -4.29
C PHE A 4 77.68 -26.27 -4.74
N MET A 5 77.21 -26.34 -6.00
CA MET A 5 76.21 -25.47 -6.53
C MET A 5 74.82 -26.07 -6.17
N LEU A 6 74.19 -25.50 -5.18
CA LEU A 6 72.83 -25.84 -4.78
C LEU A 6 71.84 -25.10 -5.71
N ILE A 7 71.32 -25.80 -6.68
CA ILE A 7 70.24 -25.31 -7.53
C ILE A 7 68.94 -25.38 -6.73
N CYS A 8 68.53 -24.22 -6.19
CA CYS A 8 67.24 -24.07 -5.56
C CYS A 8 66.19 -23.93 -6.67
N SER A 9 65.51 -25.00 -7.00
CA SER A 9 64.33 -25.00 -7.90
C SER A 9 63.18 -24.33 -7.14
N ILE A 10 62.97 -23.05 -7.41
CA ILE A 10 61.76 -22.35 -6.99
C ILE A 10 60.65 -22.85 -7.90
N SER A 11 59.86 -23.78 -7.41
CA SER A 11 58.56 -24.12 -7.97
C SER A 11 57.63 -22.96 -7.67
N LEU A 12 57.42 -22.10 -8.66
CA LEU A 12 56.31 -21.16 -8.70
C LEU A 12 55.02 -21.96 -8.72
N PHE A 13 54.41 -22.20 -7.58
CA PHE A 13 53.01 -22.49 -7.51
C PHE A 13 52.29 -21.21 -7.96
N VAL A 14 51.98 -21.16 -9.27
CA VAL A 14 50.89 -20.29 -9.75
C VAL A 14 49.64 -20.91 -9.17
N SER A 15 49.24 -20.43 -7.99
CA SER A 15 47.89 -20.57 -7.55
C SER A 15 47.03 -19.74 -8.52
N CYS A 16 46.51 -20.36 -9.55
CA CYS A 16 45.29 -19.88 -10.13
C CYS A 16 44.24 -19.94 -8.99
N SER A 17 44.04 -18.86 -8.29
CA SER A 17 42.74 -18.63 -7.71
C SER A 17 41.80 -18.43 -8.91
N ASP A 18 41.16 -19.49 -9.33
CA ASP A 18 39.86 -19.36 -9.97
C ASP A 18 38.99 -18.66 -8.89
N ASP A 19 38.98 -17.33 -8.90
CA ASP A 19 37.87 -16.57 -8.37
C ASP A 19 36.70 -16.96 -9.25
N ASP A 20 36.11 -18.12 -8.96
CA ASP A 20 34.78 -18.46 -9.44
C ASP A 20 33.88 -17.37 -8.88
N ASP A 21 33.61 -16.33 -9.69
CA ASP A 21 32.71 -15.26 -9.35
C ASP A 21 31.38 -15.90 -8.94
N VAL A 22 31.07 -15.81 -7.64
CA VAL A 22 29.85 -16.41 -7.09
C VAL A 22 28.66 -15.80 -7.79
N LYS A 23 27.89 -16.63 -8.51
CA LYS A 23 26.68 -16.24 -9.21
C LYS A 23 25.49 -16.97 -8.65
N TYR A 24 24.50 -16.21 -8.23
CA TYR A 24 23.22 -16.76 -7.78
C TYR A 24 22.19 -16.68 -8.89
N PRO A 25 21.16 -17.54 -8.91
CA PRO A 25 20.15 -17.59 -9.97
C PRO A 25 19.11 -16.45 -9.79
N VAL A 26 19.61 -15.19 -9.69
CA VAL A 26 18.74 -14.06 -9.40
C VAL A 26 17.68 -13.88 -10.47
N ASP A 27 18.07 -13.81 -11.75
CA ASP A 27 17.14 -13.56 -12.85
C ASP A 27 16.20 -14.76 -13.11
N SER A 28 16.72 -15.98 -12.95
CA SER A 28 15.95 -17.19 -13.31
C SER A 28 15.03 -17.68 -12.19
N GLU A 29 15.39 -17.45 -10.92
CA GLU A 29 14.65 -18.03 -9.79
C GLU A 29 14.13 -16.99 -8.80
N LEU A 30 14.90 -15.93 -8.49
CA LEU A 30 14.57 -15.03 -7.40
C LEU A 30 13.86 -13.77 -7.85
N ALA A 31 14.19 -13.21 -9.02
CA ALA A 31 13.55 -12.02 -9.53
C ALA A 31 12.06 -12.28 -9.88
N GLY A 32 11.23 -11.28 -9.63
CA GLY A 32 9.79 -11.33 -9.91
C GLY A 32 8.97 -10.45 -8.99
N ALA A 33 7.67 -10.54 -9.14
CA ALA A 33 6.71 -9.94 -8.22
C ALA A 33 6.27 -10.98 -7.19
N TYR A 34 6.12 -10.53 -5.95
CA TYR A 34 5.66 -11.34 -4.83
C TYR A 34 4.41 -10.69 -4.23
N LYS A 35 3.34 -11.45 -4.06
CA LYS A 35 2.14 -11.01 -3.34
C LYS A 35 2.11 -11.64 -1.97
N GLY A 36 1.90 -10.83 -0.96
CA GLY A 36 1.88 -11.30 0.42
C GLY A 36 1.11 -10.39 1.35
N THR A 37 1.25 -10.65 2.63
CA THR A 37 0.70 -9.85 3.71
C THR A 37 1.80 -9.15 4.49
N MET A 38 1.46 -8.00 5.01
CA MET A 38 2.34 -7.10 5.73
C MET A 38 1.70 -6.69 7.06
N ASP A 39 2.47 -6.82 8.13
CA ASP A 39 2.12 -6.29 9.45
C ASP A 39 3.09 -5.20 9.85
N VAL A 40 2.57 -4.10 10.36
CA VAL A 40 3.35 -2.91 10.71
C VAL A 40 3.24 -2.65 12.21
N TYR A 41 4.38 -2.44 12.87
CA TYR A 41 4.50 -2.24 14.31
C TYR A 41 5.31 -0.99 14.63
N TYR A 42 5.00 -0.32 15.72
CA TYR A 42 5.99 0.53 16.37
C TYR A 42 7.02 -0.34 17.09
N VAL A 43 8.29 0.04 17.01
CA VAL A 43 9.35 -0.70 17.71
C VAL A 43 9.08 -0.69 19.23
N GLY A 44 9.09 -1.89 19.84
CA GLY A 44 8.78 -2.07 21.25
C GLY A 44 7.30 -2.29 21.56
N VAL A 45 6.42 -2.26 20.55
CA VAL A 45 4.98 -2.53 20.70
C VAL A 45 4.66 -3.86 20.04
N SER A 46 3.97 -4.75 20.75
CA SER A 46 3.61 -6.09 20.25
C SER A 46 2.34 -6.10 19.39
N THR A 47 1.47 -5.09 19.54
CA THR A 47 0.24 -4.98 18.74
C THR A 47 0.55 -4.23 17.44
N PRO A 48 0.19 -4.76 16.26
CA PRO A 48 0.39 -4.06 15.01
C PRO A 48 -0.48 -2.80 14.93
N ILE A 49 0.03 -1.75 14.32
CA ILE A 49 -0.71 -0.55 13.96
C ILE A 49 -1.50 -0.75 12.66
N ALA A 50 -1.05 -1.69 11.83
CA ALA A 50 -1.78 -2.20 10.67
C ALA A 50 -1.40 -3.68 10.48
N SER A 51 -2.37 -4.53 10.15
CA SER A 51 -2.18 -5.97 9.98
C SER A 51 -2.86 -6.49 8.72
N ASP A 52 -2.37 -7.62 8.25
CA ASP A 52 -2.90 -8.35 7.09
C ASP A 52 -3.03 -7.49 5.83
N MET A 53 -2.21 -6.44 5.70
CA MET A 53 -2.20 -5.57 4.53
C MET A 53 -1.68 -6.35 3.34
N VAL A 54 -2.52 -6.56 2.33
CA VAL A 54 -2.07 -7.19 1.08
C VAL A 54 -1.15 -6.22 0.34
N GLN A 55 0.07 -6.67 0.07
CA GLN A 55 1.08 -5.86 -0.60
C GLN A 55 1.82 -6.67 -1.66
N LYS A 56 2.12 -6.01 -2.79
CA LYS A 56 3.00 -6.53 -3.84
C LYS A 56 4.40 -5.96 -3.65
N VAL A 57 5.38 -6.84 -3.66
CA VAL A 57 6.81 -6.49 -3.60
C VAL A 57 7.48 -6.95 -4.89
N TYR A 58 8.31 -6.11 -5.46
CA TYR A 58 9.08 -6.41 -6.66
C TYR A 58 10.53 -6.67 -6.28
N ILE A 59 11.06 -7.79 -6.75
CA ILE A 59 12.47 -8.15 -6.56
C ILE A 59 13.10 -8.29 -7.93
N SER A 60 14.21 -7.59 -8.13
CA SER A 60 14.97 -7.60 -9.38
C SER A 60 16.46 -7.76 -9.08
N LYS A 61 17.21 -8.05 -10.12
CA LYS A 61 18.66 -8.20 -10.02
C LYS A 61 19.34 -6.84 -9.79
N ALA A 62 20.13 -6.75 -8.74
CA ALA A 62 21.09 -5.66 -8.54
C ALA A 62 22.50 -6.05 -9.03
N SER A 63 22.90 -7.29 -8.74
CA SER A 63 24.16 -7.89 -9.22
C SER A 63 24.02 -9.43 -9.27
N ASP A 64 25.09 -10.15 -9.60
CA ASP A 64 25.09 -11.61 -9.54
C ASP A 64 24.98 -12.16 -8.10
N THR A 65 25.19 -11.32 -7.10
CA THR A 65 25.12 -11.68 -5.68
C THR A 65 24.22 -10.78 -4.86
N ALA A 66 23.39 -9.95 -5.49
CA ALA A 66 22.49 -9.04 -4.80
C ALA A 66 21.16 -8.84 -5.54
N VAL A 67 20.13 -8.54 -4.79
CA VAL A 67 18.80 -8.17 -5.30
C VAL A 67 18.46 -6.72 -4.94
N LYS A 68 17.64 -6.10 -5.77
CA LYS A 68 16.94 -4.85 -5.53
C LYS A 68 15.52 -5.17 -5.09
N LEU A 69 15.01 -4.46 -4.10
CA LEU A 69 13.67 -4.60 -3.57
C LEU A 69 12.89 -3.29 -3.75
N GLU A 70 11.64 -3.39 -4.21
CA GLU A 70 10.77 -2.24 -4.42
C GLU A 70 9.34 -2.51 -3.92
N LEU A 71 8.81 -1.56 -3.14
CA LEU A 71 7.38 -1.40 -2.90
C LEU A 71 6.96 -0.10 -3.60
N ARG A 72 5.92 -0.18 -4.42
CA ARG A 72 5.46 0.97 -5.23
C ARG A 72 4.17 1.52 -4.67
N ASN A 73 4.05 2.86 -4.63
CA ASN A 73 2.88 3.58 -4.15
C ASN A 73 2.37 3.05 -2.79
N PHE A 74 3.30 2.76 -1.88
CA PHE A 74 2.95 2.17 -0.60
C PHE A 74 2.11 3.13 0.23
N THR A 75 0.98 2.65 0.71
CA THR A 75 0.08 3.36 1.61
C THR A 75 -0.19 2.53 2.84
N ILE A 76 -0.37 3.19 3.98
CA ILE A 76 -0.77 2.56 5.23
C ILE A 76 -2.03 3.23 5.77
N THR A 77 -2.94 2.47 6.32
CA THR A 77 -4.12 3.01 7.00
C THR A 77 -3.91 2.90 8.51
N VAL A 78 -3.88 4.04 9.19
CA VAL A 78 -3.74 4.12 10.64
C VAL A 78 -4.96 4.84 11.21
N ALA A 79 -5.66 4.19 12.13
CA ALA A 79 -6.87 4.73 12.77
C ALA A 79 -7.92 5.24 11.75
N GLY A 80 -8.08 4.53 10.63
CA GLY A 80 -9.04 4.88 9.58
C GLY A 80 -8.56 5.97 8.62
N THR A 81 -7.38 6.56 8.83
CA THR A 81 -6.78 7.54 7.93
C THR A 81 -5.72 6.88 7.05
N GLU A 82 -5.85 7.07 5.75
CA GLU A 82 -4.85 6.61 4.80
C GLU A 82 -3.69 7.59 4.69
N LEU A 83 -2.48 7.09 4.79
CA LEU A 83 -1.24 7.83 4.63
C LEU A 83 -0.44 7.24 3.46
N LEU A 84 -0.20 8.04 2.43
CA LEU A 84 0.72 7.68 1.35
C LEU A 84 2.16 7.79 1.87
N ILE A 85 2.89 6.70 1.85
CA ILE A 85 4.31 6.66 2.21
C ILE A 85 5.18 6.92 0.97
N GLY A 86 4.74 6.44 -0.19
CA GLY A 86 5.44 6.55 -1.46
C GLY A 86 6.18 5.27 -1.85
N ASP A 87 7.15 5.40 -2.74
CA ASP A 87 7.96 4.28 -3.21
C ASP A 87 9.09 3.99 -2.24
N ILE A 88 9.19 2.75 -1.80
CA ILE A 88 10.29 2.26 -0.96
C ILE A 88 11.17 1.39 -1.82
N THR A 89 12.43 1.78 -1.97
CA THR A 89 13.42 1.05 -2.76
C THR A 89 14.66 0.78 -1.93
N VAL A 90 15.14 -0.46 -1.94
CA VAL A 90 16.46 -0.84 -1.41
C VAL A 90 17.26 -1.45 -2.55
N ASP A 91 18.19 -0.66 -3.09
CA ASP A 91 18.84 -0.96 -4.37
C ASP A 91 19.84 -2.13 -4.32
N ASN A 92 20.38 -2.43 -3.15
CA ASN A 92 21.40 -3.46 -3.02
C ASN A 92 21.22 -4.26 -1.72
N CYS A 93 20.56 -5.41 -1.85
CA CYS A 93 20.41 -6.39 -0.78
C CYS A 93 21.32 -7.58 -1.08
N ALA A 94 22.45 -7.66 -0.38
CA ALA A 94 23.42 -8.72 -0.57
C ALA A 94 22.84 -10.08 -0.20
N LEU A 95 23.07 -11.08 -1.06
CA LEU A 95 22.60 -12.45 -0.92
C LEU A 95 23.69 -13.33 -0.28
N THR A 96 23.26 -14.27 0.54
CA THR A 96 24.10 -15.36 1.07
C THR A 96 23.32 -16.66 0.98
N LYS A 97 23.88 -17.68 0.33
CA LYS A 97 23.23 -18.99 0.18
C LYS A 97 23.00 -19.66 1.54
N SER A 98 21.83 -20.21 1.76
CA SER A 98 21.44 -20.90 3.00
C SER A 98 20.57 -22.11 2.67
N GLY A 99 21.18 -23.25 2.42
CA GLY A 99 20.48 -24.44 1.90
C GLY A 99 19.88 -24.20 0.53
N ASP A 100 18.57 -24.41 0.37
CA ASP A 100 17.82 -24.18 -0.85
C ASP A 100 17.30 -22.75 -1.01
N THR A 101 17.59 -21.89 -0.04
CA THR A 101 17.17 -20.49 -0.03
C THR A 101 18.37 -19.56 0.06
N TYR A 102 18.11 -18.25 0.01
CA TYR A 102 19.12 -17.21 0.17
C TYR A 102 18.68 -16.27 1.28
N LYS A 103 19.57 -15.99 2.23
CA LYS A 103 19.42 -14.86 3.12
C LYS A 103 19.83 -13.60 2.39
N PHE A 104 19.11 -12.51 2.63
CA PHE A 104 19.49 -11.21 2.08
C PHE A 104 19.44 -10.12 3.14
N SER A 105 20.24 -9.08 2.96
CA SER A 105 20.19 -7.88 3.76
C SER A 105 20.67 -6.67 2.97
N GLY A 106 20.08 -5.51 3.25
CA GLY A 106 20.44 -4.24 2.63
C GLY A 106 20.01 -3.07 3.51
N ASN A 107 20.65 -1.92 3.28
CA ASN A 107 20.32 -0.68 3.96
C ASN A 107 20.23 0.45 2.93
N GLN A 108 19.26 1.34 3.12
CA GLN A 108 19.04 2.49 2.24
C GLN A 108 18.58 3.68 3.06
N LYS A 109 19.13 4.86 2.78
CA LYS A 109 18.56 6.12 3.24
C LYS A 109 17.55 6.61 2.21
N LEU A 110 16.30 6.80 2.64
CA LEU A 110 15.18 7.18 1.78
C LEU A 110 14.63 8.53 2.19
N SER A 111 14.16 9.31 1.21
CA SER A 111 13.38 10.51 1.43
C SER A 111 11.92 10.20 1.06
N LEU A 112 11.11 9.94 2.06
CA LEU A 112 9.69 9.57 1.92
C LEU A 112 8.79 10.75 2.32
N VAL A 113 7.50 10.64 2.08
CA VAL A 113 6.52 11.66 2.50
C VAL A 113 6.56 11.90 4.01
N VAL A 114 6.84 10.87 4.79
CA VAL A 114 6.95 10.93 6.26
C VAL A 114 8.29 11.50 6.76
N GLY A 115 9.22 11.84 5.86
CA GLY A 115 10.53 12.38 6.18
C GLY A 115 11.69 11.53 5.69
N VAL A 116 12.88 11.86 6.15
CA VAL A 116 14.10 11.10 5.87
C VAL A 116 14.14 9.87 6.76
N CYS A 117 14.29 8.68 6.14
CA CYS A 117 14.27 7.40 6.82
C CYS A 117 15.55 6.61 6.58
N ASN A 118 16.13 6.06 7.64
CA ASN A 118 17.13 5.02 7.53
C ASN A 118 16.42 3.68 7.51
N THR A 119 16.44 3.00 6.37
CA THR A 119 15.73 1.74 6.16
C THR A 119 16.72 0.60 6.11
N SER A 120 16.48 -0.46 6.87
CA SER A 120 17.19 -1.72 6.75
C SER A 120 16.22 -2.85 6.43
N VAL A 121 16.61 -3.73 5.54
CA VAL A 121 15.84 -4.93 5.19
C VAL A 121 16.69 -6.16 5.39
N SER A 122 16.08 -7.21 5.91
CA SER A 122 16.69 -8.53 6.01
C SER A 122 15.63 -9.62 5.88
N GLY A 123 16.02 -10.77 5.34
CA GLY A 123 15.07 -11.84 5.16
C GLY A 123 15.65 -13.06 4.48
N THR A 124 14.75 -13.93 4.04
CA THR A 124 15.05 -15.09 3.23
C THR A 124 14.21 -15.07 1.96
N ILE A 125 14.80 -15.49 0.86
CA ILE A 125 14.14 -15.62 -0.43
C ILE A 125 14.47 -16.98 -1.03
N GLY A 126 13.45 -17.63 -1.56
CA GLY A 126 13.55 -18.85 -2.34
C GLY A 126 12.89 -18.71 -3.69
N LYS A 127 12.79 -19.81 -4.41
CA LYS A 127 12.18 -19.85 -5.73
C LYS A 127 10.73 -19.35 -5.75
N ASP A 128 9.96 -19.67 -4.70
CA ASP A 128 8.51 -19.47 -4.68
C ASP A 128 8.02 -18.51 -3.59
N ALA A 129 8.90 -18.09 -2.66
CA ALA A 129 8.50 -17.28 -1.52
C ALA A 129 9.60 -16.35 -1.01
N VAL A 130 9.17 -15.30 -0.34
CA VAL A 130 10.01 -14.36 0.41
C VAL A 130 9.43 -14.12 1.80
N ASP A 131 10.29 -14.09 2.80
CA ASP A 131 9.97 -13.69 4.19
C ASP A 131 10.99 -12.65 4.62
N MET A 132 10.53 -11.47 5.02
CA MET A 132 11.43 -10.36 5.34
C MET A 132 10.91 -9.46 6.45
N VAL A 133 11.86 -8.81 7.08
CA VAL A 133 11.65 -7.74 8.04
C VAL A 133 12.26 -6.47 7.48
N ILE A 134 11.52 -5.38 7.57
CA ILE A 134 11.99 -4.04 7.21
C ILE A 134 11.91 -3.18 8.46
N ASP A 135 13.03 -2.65 8.90
CA ASP A 135 13.11 -1.69 9.98
C ASP A 135 13.28 -0.29 9.38
N VAL A 136 12.42 0.63 9.77
CA VAL A 136 12.41 2.02 9.29
C VAL A 136 12.59 2.95 10.48
N ASP A 137 13.69 3.71 10.46
CA ASP A 137 14.00 4.74 11.47
C ASP A 137 13.82 6.12 10.84
N VAL A 138 12.72 6.81 11.18
CA VAL A 138 12.44 8.15 10.70
C VAL A 138 13.26 9.15 11.51
N GLU A 139 14.07 9.98 10.87
CA GLU A 139 14.92 10.97 11.55
C GLU A 139 14.09 11.93 12.43
N GLY A 140 14.40 11.93 13.72
CA GLY A 140 13.66 12.74 14.71
C GLY A 140 12.24 12.26 15.03
N GLY A 141 11.86 11.07 14.56
CA GLY A 141 10.51 10.55 14.65
C GLY A 141 10.42 9.13 15.21
N MET A 142 9.50 8.38 14.64
CA MET A 142 9.15 7.03 15.07
C MET A 142 10.06 5.97 14.43
N LYS A 143 10.16 4.83 15.10
CA LYS A 143 10.76 3.62 14.56
C LYS A 143 9.69 2.60 14.29
N VAL A 144 9.68 2.08 13.07
CA VAL A 144 8.66 1.16 12.58
C VAL A 144 9.33 -0.14 12.15
N LYS A 145 8.71 -1.26 12.50
CA LYS A 145 9.07 -2.59 12.02
C LYS A 145 7.95 -3.12 11.16
N VAL A 146 8.30 -3.64 10.00
CA VAL A 146 7.37 -4.27 9.06
C VAL A 146 7.77 -5.73 8.87
N ASN A 147 6.84 -6.64 9.11
CA ASN A 147 6.99 -8.05 8.77
C ASN A 147 6.22 -8.31 7.47
N TYR A 148 6.85 -8.95 6.51
CA TYR A 148 6.23 -9.30 5.24
C TYR A 148 6.49 -10.75 4.88
N LYS A 149 5.45 -11.44 4.41
CA LYS A 149 5.53 -12.79 3.85
C LYS A 149 4.77 -12.84 2.53
N GLY A 150 5.44 -13.25 1.46
CA GLY A 150 4.87 -13.26 0.13
C GLY A 150 5.23 -14.51 -0.67
N ALA A 151 4.30 -14.91 -1.54
CA ALA A 151 4.50 -15.92 -2.57
C ALA A 151 4.83 -15.26 -3.91
N LYS A 152 5.70 -15.88 -4.67
CA LYS A 152 6.05 -15.42 -6.02
C LYS A 152 4.87 -15.58 -6.95
N LEU A 153 4.57 -14.54 -7.72
CA LEU A 153 3.56 -14.57 -8.76
C LEU A 153 4.10 -15.30 -10.01
N SER A 154 3.24 -16.09 -10.64
CA SER A 154 3.57 -16.82 -11.86
C SER A 154 3.55 -15.93 -13.10
N GLY A 155 2.89 -14.76 -12.98
CA GLY A 155 2.63 -13.83 -14.09
C GLY A 155 1.35 -14.16 -14.88
N SER A 156 0.61 -15.21 -14.49
CA SER A 156 -0.69 -15.57 -15.07
C SER A 156 -1.89 -15.09 -14.26
N GLU A 157 -1.65 -14.52 -13.09
CA GLU A 157 -2.67 -14.01 -12.20
C GLU A 157 -3.40 -12.81 -12.85
N LYS A 158 -4.72 -12.72 -12.56
CA LYS A 158 -5.54 -11.60 -13.02
C LYS A 158 -5.13 -10.32 -12.29
N SER A 159 -4.95 -9.24 -13.03
CA SER A 159 -4.59 -7.91 -12.50
C SER A 159 -5.77 -6.95 -12.44
N GLU A 160 -6.96 -7.36 -12.87
CA GLU A 160 -8.13 -6.50 -12.91
C GLU A 160 -8.74 -6.36 -11.52
N ALA A 161 -8.76 -5.14 -10.98
CA ALA A 161 -9.30 -4.78 -9.67
C ALA A 161 -10.48 -3.81 -9.85
N LYS A 162 -11.62 -4.30 -10.34
CA LYS A 162 -12.79 -3.47 -10.64
C LYS A 162 -14.02 -3.88 -9.83
N ILE A 163 -14.85 -2.89 -9.50
CA ILE A 163 -16.25 -3.11 -9.14
C ILE A 163 -17.06 -3.10 -10.44
N THR A 164 -17.64 -4.24 -10.81
CA THR A 164 -18.38 -4.41 -12.04
C THR A 164 -19.88 -4.09 -11.87
N SER A 165 -20.41 -4.23 -10.64
CA SER A 165 -21.77 -3.86 -10.27
C SER A 165 -21.80 -3.39 -8.83
N PHE A 166 -22.61 -2.36 -8.55
CA PHE A 166 -22.86 -1.86 -7.21
C PHE A 166 -24.33 -1.45 -7.11
N THR A 167 -25.09 -2.12 -6.26
CA THR A 167 -26.52 -1.87 -6.09
C THR A 167 -26.85 -1.72 -4.60
N ILE A 168 -27.85 -0.90 -4.30
CA ILE A 168 -28.44 -0.76 -2.97
C ILE A 168 -29.95 -0.90 -3.15
N ASP A 169 -30.51 -2.02 -2.69
CA ASP A 169 -31.95 -2.26 -2.68
C ASP A 169 -32.53 -1.72 -1.37
N ASN A 170 -32.96 -0.46 -1.40
CA ASN A 170 -33.56 0.24 -0.28
C ASN A 170 -34.48 1.36 -0.78
N GLU A 171 -35.64 1.49 -0.17
CA GLU A 171 -36.71 2.43 -0.59
C GLU A 171 -36.23 3.90 -0.53
N VAL A 172 -35.25 4.24 0.30
CA VAL A 172 -34.71 5.61 0.38
C VAL A 172 -33.83 5.96 -0.82
N VAL A 173 -33.36 4.99 -1.59
CA VAL A 173 -32.49 5.23 -2.77
C VAL A 173 -33.35 5.57 -3.98
N THR A 174 -33.28 6.81 -4.43
CA THR A 174 -34.09 7.32 -5.56
C THR A 174 -33.38 7.27 -6.91
N VAL A 175 -32.04 7.30 -6.90
CA VAL A 175 -31.19 7.11 -8.09
C VAL A 175 -30.18 6.02 -7.79
N ALA A 176 -30.21 4.97 -8.61
CA ALA A 176 -29.30 3.84 -8.49
C ALA A 176 -27.82 4.30 -8.53
N PRO A 177 -26.91 3.58 -7.81
CA PRO A 177 -25.50 3.86 -7.84
C PRO A 177 -24.91 3.83 -9.25
N VAL A 178 -24.08 4.83 -9.55
CA VAL A 178 -23.32 4.95 -10.80
C VAL A 178 -21.84 4.90 -10.48
N ILE A 179 -21.13 3.99 -11.14
CA ILE A 179 -19.68 3.80 -10.98
C ILE A 179 -18.96 4.65 -12.02
N ASP A 180 -18.05 5.53 -11.55
CA ASP A 180 -17.08 6.22 -12.41
C ASP A 180 -15.72 5.51 -12.23
N GLU A 181 -15.38 4.69 -13.22
CA GLU A 181 -14.15 3.90 -13.23
C GLU A 181 -12.87 4.75 -13.21
N GLU A 182 -12.88 5.88 -13.91
CA GLU A 182 -11.69 6.74 -14.02
C GLU A 182 -11.40 7.46 -12.71
N LYS A 183 -12.44 7.96 -12.05
CA LYS A 183 -12.32 8.67 -10.78
C LYS A 183 -12.32 7.73 -9.55
N GLY A 184 -12.71 6.47 -9.73
CA GLY A 184 -12.91 5.57 -8.60
C GLY A 184 -14.01 6.06 -7.65
N THR A 185 -15.14 6.55 -8.19
CA THR A 185 -16.26 7.03 -7.39
C THR A 185 -17.53 6.26 -7.70
N ILE A 186 -18.38 6.11 -6.69
CA ILE A 186 -19.73 5.51 -6.80
C ILE A 186 -20.71 6.49 -6.20
N LEU A 187 -21.58 7.05 -7.05
CA LEU A 187 -22.53 8.08 -6.64
C LEU A 187 -23.96 7.57 -6.78
N PHE A 188 -24.77 7.79 -5.75
CA PHE A 188 -26.21 7.49 -5.76
C PHE A 188 -26.99 8.63 -5.08
N LYS A 189 -28.33 8.66 -5.25
CA LYS A 189 -29.16 9.64 -4.56
C LYS A 189 -30.19 8.95 -3.68
N VAL A 190 -30.53 9.62 -2.61
CA VAL A 190 -31.61 9.25 -1.68
C VAL A 190 -32.72 10.29 -1.77
N ASN A 191 -33.89 9.97 -1.22
CA ASN A 191 -34.97 10.93 -1.13
C ASN A 191 -34.63 12.07 -0.14
N ASP A 192 -35.23 13.23 -0.32
CA ASP A 192 -34.94 14.41 0.48
C ASP A 192 -35.44 14.28 1.95
N GLU A 193 -36.32 13.31 2.21
CA GLU A 193 -36.88 13.02 3.53
C GLU A 193 -36.10 11.97 4.31
N ALA A 194 -35.09 11.33 3.68
CA ALA A 194 -34.26 10.32 4.32
C ALA A 194 -33.54 10.89 5.54
N THR A 195 -33.73 10.24 6.67
CA THR A 195 -33.10 10.60 7.94
C THR A 195 -31.71 9.97 8.06
N ASP A 196 -30.87 10.50 8.97
CA ASP A 196 -29.60 9.87 9.27
C ASP A 196 -29.76 8.40 9.73
N ASP A 197 -30.86 8.06 10.41
CA ASP A 197 -31.12 6.68 10.85
C ASP A 197 -31.38 5.73 9.67
N ASP A 198 -32.05 6.20 8.63
CA ASP A 198 -32.27 5.44 7.40
C ASP A 198 -30.95 5.15 6.63
N LEU A 199 -29.97 6.04 6.78
CA LEU A 199 -28.71 5.98 6.06
C LEU A 199 -27.58 5.25 6.82
N LYS A 200 -27.77 4.93 8.11
CA LYS A 200 -26.74 4.27 8.93
C LYS A 200 -26.49 2.82 8.54
N SER A 201 -27.38 2.19 7.80
CA SER A 201 -27.33 0.73 7.55
C SER A 201 -27.77 0.36 6.14
N LEU A 202 -27.34 1.12 5.15
CA LEU A 202 -27.52 0.75 3.76
C LEU A 202 -26.65 -0.45 3.40
N THR A 203 -27.20 -1.43 2.70
CA THR A 203 -26.51 -2.70 2.40
C THR A 203 -26.20 -2.80 0.92
N PRO A 204 -24.97 -2.41 0.50
CA PRO A 204 -24.59 -2.55 -0.90
C PRO A 204 -24.33 -4.00 -1.29
N ILE A 205 -24.83 -4.39 -2.45
CA ILE A 205 -24.48 -5.64 -3.14
C ILE A 205 -23.49 -5.31 -4.23
N ILE A 206 -22.34 -5.95 -4.19
CA ILE A 206 -21.17 -5.62 -5.00
C ILE A 206 -20.74 -6.85 -5.80
N GLU A 207 -20.57 -6.67 -7.10
CA GLU A 207 -19.87 -7.63 -7.96
C GLU A 207 -18.52 -7.05 -8.36
N ILE A 208 -17.52 -7.91 -8.49
CA ILE A 208 -16.14 -7.52 -8.75
C ILE A 208 -15.52 -8.38 -9.84
N SER A 209 -14.37 -7.96 -10.35
CA SER A 209 -13.56 -8.72 -11.31
C SER A 209 -13.28 -10.14 -10.81
N GLU A 210 -13.12 -11.05 -11.77
CA GLU A 210 -12.84 -12.47 -11.51
C GLU A 210 -11.61 -12.63 -10.59
N LYS A 211 -11.75 -13.48 -9.55
CA LYS A 211 -10.72 -13.79 -8.55
C LYS A 211 -10.23 -12.59 -7.70
N ALA A 212 -10.86 -11.42 -7.85
CA ALA A 212 -10.60 -10.30 -6.95
C ALA A 212 -11.31 -10.48 -5.60
N THR A 213 -10.95 -9.65 -4.64
CA THR A 213 -11.61 -9.52 -3.34
C THR A 213 -11.95 -8.05 -3.09
N VAL A 214 -12.94 -7.78 -2.25
CA VAL A 214 -13.33 -6.41 -1.89
C VAL A 214 -13.52 -6.27 -0.37
N ALA A 215 -13.11 -5.14 0.16
CA ALA A 215 -13.35 -4.74 1.54
C ALA A 215 -13.83 -3.27 1.59
N PRO A 216 -14.92 -2.95 2.30
CA PRO A 216 -15.88 -3.86 2.98
C PRO A 216 -16.51 -4.89 2.03
N LYS A 217 -16.92 -6.05 2.58
CA LYS A 217 -17.51 -7.14 1.77
C LYS A 217 -18.90 -6.76 1.25
N SER A 218 -19.27 -7.33 0.11
CA SER A 218 -20.65 -7.30 -0.42
C SER A 218 -21.66 -7.80 0.63
N GLY A 219 -22.79 -7.15 0.73
CA GLY A 219 -23.86 -7.52 1.66
C GLY A 219 -23.62 -7.11 3.12
N VAL A 220 -22.59 -6.34 3.41
CA VAL A 220 -22.33 -5.81 4.76
C VAL A 220 -22.91 -4.39 4.86
N PRO A 221 -23.79 -4.10 5.87
CA PRO A 221 -24.32 -2.77 6.08
C PRO A 221 -23.25 -1.71 6.26
N GLN A 222 -23.45 -0.54 5.66
CA GLN A 222 -22.54 0.60 5.68
C GLN A 222 -23.27 1.87 6.13
N ASP A 223 -22.54 2.77 6.77
CA ASP A 223 -23.04 4.04 7.29
C ASP A 223 -22.71 5.20 6.32
N PHE A 224 -23.77 5.70 5.67
CA PHE A 224 -23.71 6.89 4.80
C PHE A 224 -24.34 8.13 5.43
N SER A 225 -24.70 8.08 6.73
CA SER A 225 -25.33 9.19 7.44
C SER A 225 -24.40 10.40 7.54
N ALA A 226 -24.96 11.57 7.74
CA ALA A 226 -24.22 12.83 7.92
C ALA A 226 -23.17 13.12 6.83
N GLY A 227 -23.42 12.66 5.57
CA GLY A 227 -22.52 12.85 4.44
C GLY A 227 -21.24 12.01 4.48
N LYS A 228 -21.21 10.94 5.27
CA LYS A 228 -20.11 10.00 5.30
C LYS A 228 -19.93 9.32 3.93
N THR A 229 -18.69 8.97 3.65
CA THR A 229 -18.32 8.18 2.48
C THR A 229 -17.80 6.82 2.92
N VAL A 230 -17.96 5.81 2.06
CA VAL A 230 -17.43 4.47 2.28
C VAL A 230 -16.39 4.16 1.20
N THR A 231 -15.18 3.84 1.61
CA THR A 231 -14.10 3.46 0.68
C THR A 231 -14.05 1.94 0.54
N TYR A 232 -14.27 1.45 -0.68
CA TYR A 232 -14.12 0.06 -1.05
C TYR A 232 -12.76 -0.16 -1.69
N THR A 233 -11.98 -1.08 -1.15
CA THR A 233 -10.71 -1.50 -1.74
C THR A 233 -10.90 -2.84 -2.43
N VAL A 234 -10.70 -2.87 -3.74
CA VAL A 234 -10.68 -4.10 -4.55
C VAL A 234 -9.23 -4.53 -4.72
N ILE A 235 -8.97 -5.82 -4.49
CA ILE A 235 -7.64 -6.43 -4.61
C ILE A 235 -7.74 -7.57 -5.63
N ALA A 236 -7.03 -7.45 -6.75
CA ALA A 236 -6.95 -8.46 -7.78
C ALA A 236 -6.18 -9.72 -7.33
N GLU A 237 -6.23 -10.79 -8.13
CA GLU A 237 -5.50 -12.03 -7.86
C GLU A 237 -3.99 -11.77 -7.74
N ASP A 238 -3.42 -10.91 -8.56
CA ASP A 238 -2.00 -10.55 -8.53
C ASP A 238 -1.61 -9.55 -7.43
N GLY A 239 -2.58 -9.05 -6.63
CA GLY A 239 -2.38 -8.05 -5.59
C GLY A 239 -2.47 -6.59 -6.06
N THR A 240 -2.81 -6.35 -7.33
CA THR A 240 -3.15 -4.99 -7.79
C THR A 240 -4.38 -4.49 -7.05
N THR A 241 -4.33 -3.26 -6.56
CA THR A 241 -5.42 -2.67 -5.77
C THR A 241 -6.04 -1.48 -6.49
N LYS A 242 -7.36 -1.32 -6.33
CA LYS A 242 -8.08 -0.13 -6.74
C LYS A 242 -9.10 0.25 -5.67
N LYS A 243 -9.27 1.55 -5.44
CA LYS A 243 -10.21 2.09 -4.46
C LYS A 243 -11.36 2.78 -5.15
N TYR A 244 -12.54 2.63 -4.55
CA TYR A 244 -13.76 3.31 -4.94
C TYR A 244 -14.37 3.98 -3.72
N VAL A 245 -14.71 5.25 -3.86
CA VAL A 245 -15.36 6.02 -2.80
C VAL A 245 -16.85 6.12 -3.13
N ALA A 246 -17.68 5.44 -2.35
CA ALA A 246 -19.12 5.52 -2.46
C ALA A 246 -19.68 6.65 -1.60
N SER A 247 -20.57 7.46 -2.15
CA SER A 247 -21.21 8.57 -1.47
C SER A 247 -22.57 8.92 -2.05
N ILE A 248 -23.38 9.62 -1.25
CA ILE A 248 -24.65 10.20 -1.69
C ILE A 248 -24.37 11.46 -2.49
N ALA A 249 -24.83 11.52 -3.75
CA ALA A 249 -24.67 12.68 -4.61
C ALA A 249 -25.52 13.85 -4.09
N GLY A 250 -24.93 15.03 -4.00
CA GLY A 250 -25.58 16.22 -3.47
C GLY A 250 -25.58 16.34 -1.95
N SER A 251 -25.12 15.31 -1.21
CA SER A 251 -24.88 15.40 0.23
C SER A 251 -23.55 16.12 0.57
N GLN A 252 -23.18 17.08 -0.25
CA GLN A 252 -22.09 17.97 0.13
C GLN A 252 -22.50 18.68 1.40
N ASN A 253 -21.81 18.42 2.50
CA ASN A 253 -21.97 19.06 3.80
C ASN A 253 -21.85 20.60 3.78
N PHE A 254 -21.87 21.20 2.62
CA PHE A 254 -21.78 22.65 2.43
C PHE A 254 -23.04 23.41 2.88
N LEU A 255 -24.19 22.73 3.11
CA LEU A 255 -25.42 23.44 3.35
C LEU A 255 -26.31 22.86 4.48
N LYS A 256 -25.78 22.00 5.37
CA LYS A 256 -26.47 21.78 6.66
C LYS A 256 -26.25 22.90 7.69
N TYR A 257 -25.34 23.79 7.42
CA TYR A 257 -25.38 25.11 8.05
C TYR A 257 -26.35 25.94 7.21
N SER A 258 -27.60 26.05 7.66
CA SER A 258 -28.47 27.08 7.13
C SER A 258 -27.70 28.41 7.22
N PHE A 259 -27.90 29.28 6.28
CA PHE A 259 -27.30 30.63 6.30
C PHE A 259 -27.50 31.30 7.68
N ASP A 260 -28.63 31.04 8.33
CA ASP A 260 -28.95 31.45 9.67
C ASP A 260 -28.00 30.90 10.73
N THR A 261 -27.64 29.62 10.64
CA THR A 261 -26.69 28.99 11.59
C THR A 261 -25.28 29.55 11.39
N TRP A 262 -24.89 29.80 10.14
CA TRP A 262 -23.61 30.43 9.83
C TRP A 262 -23.56 31.87 10.37
N VAL A 263 -24.62 32.66 10.17
CA VAL A 263 -24.73 34.03 10.69
C VAL A 263 -24.63 34.06 12.21
N VAL A 264 -25.32 33.16 12.90
CA VAL A 264 -25.27 33.08 14.38
C VAL A 264 -23.85 32.76 14.87
N GLN A 265 -23.16 31.83 14.24
CA GLN A 265 -21.77 31.45 14.61
C GLN A 265 -20.74 32.54 14.31
N HIS A 266 -21.03 33.42 13.35
CA HIS A 266 -20.09 34.43 12.87
C HIS A 266 -20.56 35.87 13.13
N GLU A 267 -21.55 36.05 14.00
CA GLU A 267 -22.06 37.40 14.35
C GLU A 267 -20.97 38.35 14.87
N GLY A 268 -19.95 37.80 15.55
CA GLY A 268 -18.79 38.57 16.00
C GLY A 268 -17.80 38.99 14.89
N LEU A 269 -17.96 38.46 13.67
CA LEU A 269 -17.10 38.76 12.53
C LEU A 269 -17.71 39.75 11.54
N LYS A 270 -18.88 40.33 11.84
CA LYS A 270 -19.47 41.42 11.08
C LYS A 270 -18.51 42.59 11.09
N ASN A 271 -17.77 42.78 10.01
CA ASN A 271 -17.02 44.01 9.81
C ASN A 271 -17.81 44.95 8.87
N GLU A 272 -17.48 46.20 8.93
CA GLU A 272 -18.12 47.31 8.16
C GLU A 272 -18.07 47.15 6.62
N TYR A 273 -17.43 46.12 6.13
CA TYR A 273 -17.24 45.83 4.70
C TYR A 273 -18.16 44.73 4.16
N TRP A 274 -18.95 44.08 5.02
CA TRP A 274 -19.85 43.01 4.59
C TRP A 274 -21.29 43.51 4.58
N ASN A 275 -21.76 43.87 3.40
CA ASN A 275 -23.15 44.22 3.18
C ASN A 275 -23.73 43.16 2.20
N PRO A 276 -24.45 42.10 2.71
CA PRO A 276 -25.08 41.14 1.85
C PRO A 276 -26.11 41.82 0.95
N ALA A 277 -26.06 41.53 -0.37
CA ALA A 277 -27.08 42.02 -1.28
C ALA A 277 -28.48 41.55 -0.81
N PRO A 278 -29.51 42.37 -0.93
CA PRO A 278 -30.88 41.98 -0.63
C PRO A 278 -31.25 40.70 -1.41
N VAL A 279 -31.92 39.74 -0.75
CA VAL A 279 -32.29 38.43 -1.29
C VAL A 279 -33.25 38.52 -2.49
N ASP A 280 -33.83 39.67 -2.70
CA ASP A 280 -34.79 40.01 -3.80
C ASP A 280 -34.11 40.38 -5.12
N GLN A 281 -32.75 40.32 -5.19
CA GLN A 281 -32.00 40.58 -6.40
C GLN A 281 -31.19 39.38 -6.96
N LEU A 282 -31.49 38.15 -6.47
CA LEU A 282 -30.91 36.92 -7.00
C LEU A 282 -31.89 36.16 -7.87
#